data_e1fa0c7eccf5512f67caa03b66220783
#
_entry.id   e1fa0c7eccf5512f67caa03b66220783
#
_cell.length_a   1.000
_cell.length_b   1.000
_cell.length_c   1.000
_cell.angle_alpha   90.00
_cell.angle_beta   90.00
_cell.angle_gamma   90.00
#
_symmetry.space_group_name_H-M   'P 1'
#
loop_
_entity.id
_entity.type
_entity.pdbx_description
1 polymer ?
#
loop_
_entity_poly.entity_id
_entity_poly.type
_entity_poly.pdbx_seq_one_letter_code
_entity_poly.pdbx_strand_id
1 'polypeptide(L)'
;MCKLGIGRTFQNIRLFGQMNVIDNLVVGMHTKLFINLVEILLNSKSNRFKESQAYAKAHEILQYLKIDDVAFELASNLPYGKQRKVEIARALSSQPKLLLLDEPSAGMNTKETGELMELIGGVKDKFGPAVVVIEHNMQLVMGISGRILVLNFGEKIAEGTPQEIQNNKLVIEAYLGEEEEE
;
A
#
# COMPACT_ATOMS: atom_id res chain seq x y z
N MET A 1 12.30 -10.67 1.03
CA MET A 1 11.88 -9.27 1.00
C MET A 1 11.38 -8.79 2.38
N CYS A 2 10.34 -9.36 3.00
CA CYS A 2 9.85 -8.88 4.32
C CYS A 2 10.91 -8.84 5.41
N LYS A 3 11.80 -9.84 5.53
CA LYS A 3 12.92 -9.84 6.49
C LYS A 3 13.91 -8.69 6.27
N LEU A 4 14.00 -8.15 5.05
CA LEU A 4 14.83 -7.00 4.71
C LEU A 4 14.11 -5.67 4.95
N GLY A 5 12.86 -5.70 5.41
CA GLY A 5 12.05 -4.51 5.64
C GLY A 5 11.43 -3.93 4.37
N ILE A 6 11.17 -4.75 3.35
CA ILE A 6 10.49 -4.34 2.12
C ILE A 6 9.08 -4.92 2.11
N GLY A 7 8.07 -4.05 2.15
CA GLY A 7 6.67 -4.36 1.87
C GLY A 7 6.35 -4.06 0.40
N ARG A 8 5.54 -4.91 -0.25
CA ARG A 8 5.11 -4.70 -1.64
C ARG A 8 3.66 -5.11 -1.81
N THR A 9 2.90 -4.30 -2.54
CA THR A 9 1.64 -4.69 -3.16
C THR A 9 1.89 -5.27 -4.56
N PHE A 10 0.87 -5.87 -5.14
CA PHE A 10 0.94 -6.42 -6.49
C PHE A 10 -0.17 -5.80 -7.35
N GLN A 11 0.03 -5.73 -8.66
CA GLN A 11 -0.97 -5.25 -9.61
C GLN A 11 -2.30 -6.02 -9.44
N ASN A 12 -2.24 -7.35 -9.36
CA ASN A 12 -3.39 -8.17 -9.00
C ASN A 12 -3.47 -8.37 -7.50
N ILE A 13 -4.61 -8.06 -6.89
CA ILE A 13 -4.85 -8.20 -5.45
C ILE A 13 -4.62 -9.64 -5.01
N ARG A 14 -3.77 -9.82 -3.99
CA ARG A 14 -3.43 -11.14 -3.42
C ARG A 14 -3.79 -11.19 -1.94
N LEU A 15 -5.08 -11.19 -1.64
CA LEU A 15 -5.59 -11.37 -0.27
C LEU A 15 -5.92 -12.83 0.00
N PHE A 16 -5.91 -13.20 1.27
CA PHE A 16 -6.51 -14.45 1.74
C PHE A 16 -8.02 -14.24 1.81
N GLY A 17 -8.73 -14.49 0.71
CA GLY A 17 -10.14 -14.15 0.54
C GLY A 17 -11.06 -14.76 1.58
N GLN A 18 -10.75 -15.99 2.06
CA GLN A 18 -11.51 -16.71 3.08
C GLN A 18 -11.12 -16.33 4.52
N MET A 19 -10.25 -15.35 4.69
CA MET A 19 -9.89 -14.79 6.00
C MET A 19 -10.52 -13.40 6.16
N ASN A 20 -10.79 -13.03 7.41
CA ASN A 20 -11.24 -11.69 7.74
C ASN A 20 -10.16 -10.65 7.38
N VAL A 21 -10.58 -9.40 7.23
CA VAL A 21 -9.67 -8.30 6.92
C VAL A 21 -8.57 -8.17 7.98
N ILE A 22 -8.94 -8.16 9.26
CA ILE A 22 -7.96 -8.01 10.34
C ILE A 22 -6.97 -9.17 10.40
N ASP A 23 -7.42 -10.40 10.14
CA ASP A 23 -6.57 -11.59 10.13
C ASP A 23 -5.58 -11.57 8.96
N ASN A 24 -5.95 -11.01 7.80
CA ASN A 24 -5.03 -10.74 6.69
C ASN A 24 -3.83 -9.87 7.13
N LEU A 25 -4.08 -8.86 7.97
CA LEU A 25 -3.03 -7.98 8.48
C LEU A 25 -2.16 -8.69 9.51
N VAL A 26 -2.78 -9.45 10.42
CA VAL A 26 -2.05 -10.22 11.47
C VAL A 26 -1.09 -11.23 10.81
N VAL A 27 -1.54 -11.93 9.75
CA VAL A 27 -0.66 -12.79 8.95
C VAL A 27 0.50 -12.01 8.34
N GLY A 28 0.28 -10.76 7.89
CA GLY A 28 1.33 -9.87 7.39
C GLY A 28 2.43 -9.57 8.41
N MET A 29 2.11 -9.66 9.71
CA MET A 29 3.07 -9.42 10.83
C MET A 29 3.92 -10.63 11.19
N HIS A 30 3.70 -11.81 10.59
CA HIS A 30 4.34 -13.08 11.00
C HIS A 30 5.87 -13.01 11.08
N THR A 31 6.52 -12.18 10.25
CA THR A 31 7.98 -12.01 10.27
C THR A 31 8.50 -11.25 11.50
N LYS A 32 7.62 -10.52 12.19
CA LYS A 32 7.90 -9.73 13.39
C LYS A 32 7.44 -10.45 14.68
N LEU A 33 6.40 -11.27 14.53
CA LEU A 33 5.90 -12.10 15.61
C LEU A 33 6.80 -13.36 15.70
N PHE A 34 7.87 -13.30 16.47
CA PHE A 34 8.65 -14.50 16.83
C PHE A 34 7.77 -15.40 17.71
N ILE A 35 6.90 -16.18 17.08
CA ILE A 35 6.04 -17.14 17.77
C ILE A 35 6.71 -18.52 17.66
N ASN A 36 7.08 -19.10 18.80
CA ASN A 36 7.58 -20.45 18.86
C ASN A 36 6.40 -21.43 18.85
N LEU A 37 6.46 -22.49 18.03
CA LEU A 37 5.43 -23.54 17.97
C LEU A 37 5.08 -24.09 19.35
N VAL A 38 6.06 -24.23 20.25
CA VAL A 38 5.87 -24.66 21.62
C VAL A 38 5.03 -23.65 22.43
N GLU A 39 5.25 -22.35 22.23
CA GLU A 39 4.48 -21.28 22.90
C GLU A 39 3.01 -21.28 22.43
N ILE A 40 2.76 -21.62 21.15
CA ILE A 40 1.41 -21.77 20.60
C ILE A 40 0.70 -22.96 21.23
N LEU A 41 1.34 -24.14 21.22
CA LEU A 41 0.76 -25.38 21.78
C LEU A 41 0.44 -25.26 23.27
N LEU A 42 1.28 -24.56 24.03
CA LEU A 42 1.08 -24.33 25.45
C LEU A 42 0.14 -23.16 25.77
N ASN A 43 -0.37 -22.46 24.74
CA ASN A 43 -1.27 -21.29 24.88
C ASN A 43 -0.73 -20.30 25.95
N SER A 44 0.57 -20.00 25.90
CA SER A 44 1.26 -19.25 26.94
C SER A 44 0.74 -17.82 27.06
N LYS A 45 0.80 -17.24 28.27
CA LYS A 45 0.43 -15.83 28.51
C LYS A 45 1.22 -14.87 27.60
N SER A 46 2.49 -15.19 27.31
CA SER A 46 3.36 -14.46 26.40
C SER A 46 2.79 -14.45 24.96
N ASN A 47 2.33 -15.60 24.48
CA ASN A 47 1.74 -15.71 23.15
C ASN A 47 0.45 -14.88 23.02
N ARG A 48 -0.45 -14.98 24.00
CA ARG A 48 -1.70 -14.18 24.03
C ARG A 48 -1.42 -12.68 24.04
N PHE A 49 -0.37 -12.25 24.76
CA PHE A 49 0.02 -10.84 24.79
C PHE A 49 0.55 -10.36 23.44
N LYS A 50 1.43 -11.14 22.79
CA LYS A 50 1.93 -10.85 21.43
C LYS A 50 0.81 -10.78 20.40
N GLU A 51 -0.13 -11.71 20.48
CA GLU A 51 -1.32 -11.75 19.62
C GLU A 51 -2.21 -10.53 19.83
N SER A 52 -2.51 -10.17 21.08
CA SER A 52 -3.27 -8.96 21.39
C SER A 52 -2.61 -7.68 20.85
N GLN A 53 -1.28 -7.58 20.94
CA GLN A 53 -0.53 -6.47 20.34
C GLN A 53 -0.64 -6.45 18.81
N ALA A 54 -0.61 -7.61 18.16
CA ALA A 54 -0.77 -7.71 16.72
C ALA A 54 -2.15 -7.23 16.26
N TYR A 55 -3.22 -7.67 16.94
CA TYR A 55 -4.58 -7.18 16.66
C TYR A 55 -4.75 -5.69 16.91
N ALA A 56 -4.19 -5.16 18.00
CA ALA A 56 -4.23 -3.72 18.28
C ALA A 56 -3.52 -2.91 17.17
N LYS A 57 -2.35 -3.39 16.71
CA LYS A 57 -1.63 -2.74 15.62
C LYS A 57 -2.35 -2.86 14.28
N ALA A 58 -2.95 -4.01 14.00
CA ALA A 58 -3.78 -4.20 12.81
C ALA A 58 -4.96 -3.22 12.81
N HIS A 59 -5.64 -3.07 13.94
CA HIS A 59 -6.75 -2.14 14.08
C HIS A 59 -6.32 -0.68 13.87
N GLU A 60 -5.17 -0.25 14.40
CA GLU A 60 -4.60 1.10 14.15
C GLU A 60 -4.40 1.36 12.65
N ILE A 61 -3.89 0.36 11.90
CA ILE A 61 -3.67 0.48 10.46
C ILE A 61 -5.01 0.56 9.72
N LEU A 62 -6.00 -0.25 10.10
CA LEU A 62 -7.34 -0.23 9.49
C LEU A 62 -8.04 1.11 9.72
N GLN A 63 -7.96 1.67 10.94
CA GLN A 63 -8.48 3.00 11.25
C GLN A 63 -7.83 4.08 10.40
N TYR A 64 -6.50 4.05 10.27
CA TYR A 64 -5.80 5.01 9.41
C TYR A 64 -6.28 4.95 7.95
N LEU A 65 -6.49 3.74 7.41
CA LEU A 65 -6.98 3.54 6.04
C LEU A 65 -8.51 3.70 5.90
N LYS A 66 -9.21 4.04 7.00
CA LYS A 66 -10.68 4.25 7.04
C LYS A 66 -11.45 3.02 6.54
N ILE A 67 -11.05 1.82 6.99
CA ILE A 67 -11.67 0.53 6.69
C ILE A 67 -11.81 -0.37 7.93
N ASP A 68 -11.80 0.21 9.12
CA ASP A 68 -12.00 -0.51 10.38
C ASP A 68 -13.45 -1.01 10.54
N ASP A 69 -14.40 -0.39 9.84
CA ASP A 69 -15.80 -0.82 9.74
C ASP A 69 -15.96 -2.24 9.21
N VAL A 70 -15.04 -2.72 8.38
CA VAL A 70 -15.07 -4.06 7.76
C VAL A 70 -14.01 -5.02 8.33
N ALA A 71 -13.45 -4.73 9.51
CA ALA A 71 -12.35 -5.51 10.09
C ALA A 71 -12.63 -7.00 10.21
N PHE A 72 -13.87 -7.39 10.48
CA PHE A 72 -14.30 -8.77 10.68
C PHE A 72 -15.04 -9.38 9.48
N GLU A 73 -15.13 -8.65 8.36
CA GLU A 73 -15.69 -9.18 7.12
C GLU A 73 -14.65 -10.03 6.37
N LEU A 74 -15.12 -10.99 5.59
CA LEU A 74 -14.26 -11.76 4.70
C LEU A 74 -13.71 -10.85 3.59
N ALA A 75 -12.42 -10.94 3.36
CA ALA A 75 -11.76 -10.08 2.36
C ALA A 75 -12.35 -10.25 0.94
N SER A 76 -12.85 -11.45 0.59
CA SER A 76 -13.52 -11.72 -0.69
C SER A 76 -14.84 -10.97 -0.88
N ASN A 77 -15.50 -10.57 0.21
CA ASN A 77 -16.82 -9.92 0.16
C ASN A 77 -16.74 -8.41 -0.05
N LEU A 78 -15.54 -7.84 0.04
CA LEU A 78 -15.36 -6.40 -0.06
C LEU A 78 -15.40 -5.91 -1.51
N PRO A 79 -15.90 -4.68 -1.75
CA PRO A 79 -15.68 -3.97 -3.00
C PRO A 79 -14.18 -3.84 -3.33
N TYR A 80 -13.85 -3.77 -4.62
CA TYR A 80 -12.47 -3.75 -5.11
C TYR A 80 -11.61 -2.67 -4.45
N GLY A 81 -12.08 -1.44 -4.33
CA GLY A 81 -11.35 -0.34 -3.68
C GLY A 81 -11.02 -0.62 -2.20
N LYS A 82 -11.95 -1.24 -1.45
CA LYS A 82 -11.66 -1.68 -0.07
C LYS A 82 -10.65 -2.84 -0.04
N GLN A 83 -10.73 -3.80 -0.97
CA GLN A 83 -9.73 -4.89 -1.07
C GLN A 83 -8.33 -4.32 -1.32
N ARG A 84 -8.19 -3.30 -2.19
CA ARG A 84 -6.91 -2.63 -2.44
C ARG A 84 -6.37 -1.95 -1.17
N LYS A 85 -7.22 -1.26 -0.41
CA LYS A 85 -6.83 -0.68 0.89
C LYS A 85 -6.37 -1.77 1.88
N VAL A 86 -7.02 -2.94 1.93
CA VAL A 86 -6.60 -4.09 2.77
C VAL A 86 -5.25 -4.64 2.32
N GLU A 87 -4.96 -4.69 1.03
CA GLU A 87 -3.64 -5.13 0.52
C GLU A 87 -2.52 -4.18 0.98
N ILE A 88 -2.74 -2.86 0.89
CA ILE A 88 -1.81 -1.84 1.39
C ILE A 88 -1.67 -1.98 2.92
N ALA A 89 -2.77 -2.15 3.65
CA ALA A 89 -2.79 -2.39 5.10
C ALA A 89 -1.92 -3.58 5.49
N ARG A 90 -2.05 -4.70 4.77
CA ARG A 90 -1.25 -5.90 4.99
C ARG A 90 0.23 -5.68 4.70
N ALA A 91 0.58 -4.92 3.66
CA ALA A 91 1.97 -4.57 3.39
C ALA A 91 2.55 -3.69 4.51
N LEU A 92 1.78 -2.71 5.01
CA LEU A 92 2.15 -1.86 6.15
C LEU A 92 2.28 -2.63 7.46
N SER A 93 1.45 -3.66 7.68
CA SER A 93 1.46 -4.46 8.91
C SER A 93 2.80 -5.17 9.14
N SER A 94 3.56 -5.44 8.08
CA SER A 94 4.93 -5.96 8.17
C SER A 94 5.95 -4.96 8.72
N GLN A 95 5.53 -3.71 9.01
CA GLN A 95 6.37 -2.59 9.45
C GLN A 95 7.59 -2.41 8.53
N PRO A 96 7.38 -2.16 7.25
CA PRO A 96 8.46 -2.06 6.28
C PRO A 96 9.27 -0.77 6.49
N LYS A 97 10.54 -0.78 6.05
CA LYS A 97 11.36 0.43 5.85
C LYS A 97 11.10 1.05 4.49
N LEU A 98 10.72 0.23 3.52
CA LEU A 98 10.39 0.60 2.15
C LEU A 98 9.07 -0.07 1.76
N LEU A 99 8.09 0.73 1.35
CA LEU A 99 6.81 0.28 0.81
C LEU A 99 6.78 0.51 -0.69
N LEU A 100 6.60 -0.56 -1.46
CA LEU A 100 6.47 -0.52 -2.92
C LEU A 100 5.00 -0.72 -3.27
N LEU A 101 4.40 0.26 -3.93
CA LEU A 101 3.00 0.24 -4.39
C LEU A 101 2.99 0.15 -5.91
N ASP A 102 2.35 -0.88 -6.44
CA ASP A 102 2.28 -1.18 -7.87
C ASP A 102 0.86 -0.90 -8.35
N GLU A 103 0.67 0.19 -9.10
CA GLU A 103 -0.61 0.70 -9.59
C GLU A 103 -1.73 0.71 -8.53
N PRO A 104 -1.52 1.39 -7.38
CA PRO A 104 -2.45 1.31 -6.26
C PRO A 104 -3.84 1.89 -6.58
N SER A 105 -3.98 2.77 -7.57
CA SER A 105 -5.26 3.37 -7.97
C SER A 105 -5.99 2.62 -9.09
N ALA A 106 -5.40 1.53 -9.62
CA ALA A 106 -6.02 0.78 -10.72
C ALA A 106 -7.45 0.33 -10.37
N GLY A 107 -8.41 0.59 -11.27
CA GLY A 107 -9.81 0.23 -11.10
C GLY A 107 -10.62 1.08 -10.10
N MET A 108 -10.04 2.16 -9.58
CA MET A 108 -10.70 3.12 -8.69
C MET A 108 -11.31 4.28 -9.48
N ASN A 109 -12.44 4.81 -8.99
CA ASN A 109 -12.98 6.05 -9.49
C ASN A 109 -12.21 7.28 -8.95
N THR A 110 -12.48 8.47 -9.49
CA THR A 110 -11.77 9.71 -9.13
C THR A 110 -11.84 10.02 -7.63
N LYS A 111 -12.99 9.77 -6.98
CA LYS A 111 -13.15 10.01 -5.55
C LYS A 111 -12.30 9.05 -4.72
N GLU A 112 -12.35 7.76 -5.04
CA GLU A 112 -11.55 6.72 -4.38
C GLU A 112 -10.05 6.96 -4.55
N THR A 113 -9.63 7.40 -5.76
CA THR A 113 -8.24 7.79 -6.05
C THR A 113 -7.81 8.97 -5.19
N GLY A 114 -8.64 10.01 -5.06
CA GLY A 114 -8.36 11.17 -4.19
C GLY A 114 -8.20 10.77 -2.73
N GLU A 115 -9.10 9.93 -2.20
CA GLU A 115 -8.98 9.39 -0.83
C GLU A 115 -7.70 8.56 -0.65
N LEU A 116 -7.33 7.75 -1.64
CA LEU A 116 -6.11 6.95 -1.61
C LEU A 116 -4.85 7.82 -1.62
N MET A 117 -4.85 8.91 -2.42
CA MET A 117 -3.75 9.88 -2.46
C MET A 117 -3.46 10.47 -1.08
N GLU A 118 -4.50 10.94 -0.39
CA GLU A 118 -4.36 11.48 0.98
C GLU A 118 -3.75 10.44 1.93
N LEU A 119 -4.25 9.19 1.86
CA LEU A 119 -3.79 8.11 2.70
C LEU A 119 -2.32 7.76 2.41
N ILE A 120 -1.92 7.60 1.14
CA ILE A 120 -0.53 7.28 0.77
C ILE A 120 0.41 8.43 1.16
N GLY A 121 0.00 9.68 0.92
CA GLY A 121 0.78 10.86 1.28
C GLY A 121 1.14 10.91 2.77
N GLY A 122 0.22 10.51 3.65
CA GLY A 122 0.45 10.49 5.10
C GLY A 122 1.14 9.23 5.65
N VAL A 123 1.34 8.18 4.85
CA VAL A 123 1.93 6.90 5.32
C VAL A 123 3.32 7.09 5.92
N LYS A 124 4.17 7.90 5.27
CA LYS A 124 5.53 8.16 5.74
C LYS A 124 5.53 8.79 7.13
N ASP A 125 4.69 9.80 7.37
CA ASP A 125 4.64 10.52 8.63
C ASP A 125 4.04 9.68 9.75
N LYS A 126 3.03 8.85 9.44
CA LYS A 126 2.35 8.01 10.41
C LYS A 126 3.10 6.73 10.77
N PHE A 127 3.72 6.06 9.78
CA PHE A 127 4.31 4.72 9.94
C PHE A 127 5.81 4.66 9.63
N GLY A 128 6.39 5.70 9.04
CA GLY A 128 7.83 5.88 8.83
C GLY A 128 8.48 5.25 7.59
N PRO A 129 7.83 4.41 6.74
CA PRO A 129 8.52 3.86 5.58
C PRO A 129 8.78 4.91 4.50
N ALA A 130 9.85 4.73 3.74
CA ALA A 130 9.93 5.34 2.42
C ALA A 130 8.88 4.67 1.52
N VAL A 131 8.22 5.45 0.66
CA VAL A 131 7.20 4.94 -0.27
C VAL A 131 7.67 5.15 -1.70
N VAL A 132 7.62 4.10 -2.51
CA VAL A 132 7.80 4.15 -3.95
C VAL A 132 6.51 3.69 -4.61
N VAL A 133 5.99 4.49 -5.52
CA VAL A 133 4.75 4.22 -6.25
C VAL A 133 5.07 4.09 -7.73
N ILE A 134 4.59 3.03 -8.35
CA ILE A 134 4.55 2.89 -9.81
C ILE A 134 3.12 3.19 -10.21
N GLU A 135 2.94 4.20 -11.04
CA GLU A 135 1.62 4.67 -11.47
C GLU A 135 1.70 5.34 -12.84
N HIS A 136 0.60 5.28 -13.57
CA HIS A 136 0.38 6.03 -14.80
C HIS A 136 -0.64 7.17 -14.62
N ASN A 137 -1.31 7.24 -13.47
CA ASN A 137 -2.20 8.35 -13.11
C ASN A 137 -1.38 9.57 -12.70
N MET A 138 -1.23 10.52 -13.64
CA MET A 138 -0.42 11.73 -13.44
C MET A 138 -0.89 12.57 -12.25
N GLN A 139 -2.20 12.68 -12.02
CA GLN A 139 -2.76 13.43 -10.89
C GLN A 139 -2.27 12.85 -9.56
N LEU A 140 -2.32 11.51 -9.41
CA LEU A 140 -1.83 10.83 -8.23
C LEU A 140 -0.33 11.04 -8.06
N VAL A 141 0.46 10.77 -9.11
CA VAL A 141 1.93 10.88 -9.06
C VAL A 141 2.36 12.28 -8.68
N MET A 142 1.82 13.31 -9.34
CA MET A 142 2.16 14.72 -9.08
C MET A 142 1.73 15.17 -7.66
N GLY A 143 0.63 14.62 -7.14
CA GLY A 143 0.05 15.04 -5.86
C GLY A 143 0.76 14.49 -4.63
N ILE A 144 1.42 13.32 -4.73
CA ILE A 144 2.02 12.65 -3.55
C ILE A 144 3.54 12.50 -3.62
N SER A 145 4.15 12.71 -4.78
CA SER A 145 5.58 12.41 -4.97
C SER A 145 6.45 13.64 -4.68
N GLY A 146 7.50 13.46 -3.89
CA GLY A 146 8.55 14.46 -3.75
C GLY A 146 9.58 14.41 -4.89
N ARG A 147 9.71 13.25 -5.55
CA ARG A 147 10.62 13.02 -6.68
C ARG A 147 9.99 12.00 -7.63
N ILE A 148 10.07 12.26 -8.92
CA ILE A 148 9.48 11.44 -9.98
C ILE A 148 10.59 11.03 -10.93
N LEU A 149 10.56 9.74 -11.31
CA LEU A 149 11.38 9.17 -12.36
C LEU A 149 10.43 8.70 -13.45
N VAL A 150 10.61 9.22 -14.67
CA VAL A 150 9.75 8.90 -15.82
C VAL A 150 10.45 7.90 -16.72
N LEU A 151 9.75 6.82 -17.00
CA LEU A 151 10.19 5.77 -17.91
C LEU A 151 9.33 5.77 -19.17
N ASN A 152 9.95 5.65 -20.32
CA ASN A 152 9.30 5.43 -21.60
C ASN A 152 9.98 4.24 -22.31
N PHE A 153 9.22 3.21 -22.70
CA PHE A 153 9.74 1.96 -23.26
C PHE A 153 10.91 1.34 -22.47
N GLY A 154 10.91 1.47 -21.13
CA GLY A 154 11.95 0.94 -20.26
C GLY A 154 13.19 1.83 -20.10
N GLU A 155 13.28 2.97 -20.79
CA GLU A 155 14.36 3.93 -20.68
C GLU A 155 13.94 5.13 -19.81
N LYS A 156 14.88 5.62 -19.01
CA LYS A 156 14.66 6.82 -18.21
C LYS A 156 14.73 8.07 -19.10
N ILE A 157 13.59 8.75 -19.27
CA ILE A 157 13.52 10.00 -20.06
C ILE A 157 13.59 11.25 -19.23
N ALA A 158 13.19 11.21 -17.95
CA ALA A 158 13.26 12.35 -17.03
C ALA A 158 13.37 11.90 -15.57
N GLU A 159 13.88 12.80 -14.73
CA GLU A 159 13.88 12.65 -13.28
C GLU A 159 13.92 14.04 -12.63
N GLY A 160 13.03 14.31 -11.65
CA GLY A 160 12.95 15.61 -11.00
C GLY A 160 11.79 15.71 -10.01
N THR A 161 11.53 16.93 -9.56
CA THR A 161 10.34 17.31 -8.78
C THR A 161 9.09 17.27 -9.67
N PRO A 162 7.88 17.21 -9.10
CA PRO A 162 6.64 17.30 -9.87
C PRO A 162 6.60 18.50 -10.83
N GLN A 163 7.05 19.68 -10.39
CA GLN A 163 7.08 20.90 -11.20
C GLN A 163 8.05 20.80 -12.39
N GLU A 164 9.22 20.19 -12.18
CA GLU A 164 10.20 19.97 -13.25
C GLU A 164 9.68 18.97 -14.28
N ILE A 165 9.03 17.90 -13.82
CA ILE A 165 8.46 16.87 -14.69
C ILE A 165 7.28 17.39 -15.50
N GLN A 166 6.39 18.18 -14.89
CA GLN A 166 5.23 18.77 -15.57
C GLN A 166 5.63 19.70 -16.72
N ASN A 167 6.80 20.35 -16.64
CA ASN A 167 7.31 21.26 -17.65
C ASN A 167 8.35 20.62 -18.59
N ASN A 168 8.59 19.32 -18.46
CA ASN A 168 9.59 18.64 -19.27
C ASN A 168 9.01 18.26 -20.65
N LYS A 169 9.60 18.79 -21.72
CA LYS A 169 9.15 18.57 -23.09
C LYS A 169 9.06 17.09 -23.49
N LEU A 170 10.06 16.29 -23.11
CA LEU A 170 10.08 14.85 -23.42
C LEU A 170 8.93 14.10 -22.71
N VAL A 171 8.55 14.53 -21.51
CA VAL A 171 7.42 13.95 -20.77
C VAL A 171 6.10 14.38 -21.39
N ILE A 172 5.98 15.66 -21.78
CA ILE A 172 4.78 16.17 -22.46
C ILE A 172 4.55 15.42 -23.77
N GLU A 173 5.59 15.27 -24.59
CA GLU A 173 5.51 14.53 -25.87
C GLU A 173 5.16 13.05 -25.67
N ALA A 174 5.68 12.39 -24.61
CA ALA A 174 5.48 10.98 -24.38
C ALA A 174 4.13 10.62 -23.69
N TYR A 175 3.57 11.51 -22.88
CA TYR A 175 2.43 11.21 -22.01
C TYR A 175 1.28 12.22 -22.08
N LEU A 176 1.51 13.46 -22.51
CA LEU A 176 0.51 14.53 -22.54
C LEU A 176 0.21 14.99 -23.97
N GLY A 177 1.03 14.64 -24.96
CA GLY A 177 0.83 14.96 -26.35
C GLY A 177 -0.15 14.01 -27.08
N GLU A 178 -0.51 12.88 -26.49
CA GLU A 178 -1.45 11.92 -27.07
C GLU A 178 -2.92 12.21 -26.72
N GLU A 179 -3.22 13.14 -25.80
CA GLU A 179 -4.60 13.48 -25.41
C GLU A 179 -5.28 14.50 -26.34
N GLU A 180 -4.58 15.05 -27.36
CA GLU A 180 -5.15 16.05 -28.28
C GLU A 180 -5.61 15.47 -29.66
N GLU A 181 -5.56 14.14 -29.88
CA GLU A 181 -5.97 13.51 -31.15
C GLU A 181 -7.21 12.60 -31.07
N GLU A 182 -8.17 12.85 -30.13
CA GLU A 182 -9.50 12.21 -30.17
C GLU A 182 -10.64 13.23 -30.25
#